data_1e0ff4fe93b99aca8e34f9fdbe08ba5a
#
_entry.id   1e0ff4fe93b99aca8e34f9fdbe08ba5a
#
_cell.length_a   1.000
_cell.length_b   1.000
_cell.length_c   1.000
_cell.angle_alpha   90.00
_cell.angle_beta   90.00
_cell.angle_gamma   90.00
#
_symmetry.space_group_name_H-M   'P 1'
#
loop_
_entity.id
_entity.type
_entity.pdbx_description
1 polymer ?
#
loop_
_entity_poly.entity_id
_entity_poly.type
_entity_poly.pdbx_seq_one_letter_code
_entity_poly.pdbx_strand_id
1 'polypeptide(L)'
;YEAMKGRPVTIRLLDPPLHEFVPKTEEKEKELAKELGVTVEDIEKRGEALHEVNPMMGHRGVRLHMSYPLIAETQYRAIFTATAELQQEGFNPHPEIMIPVTISARELSFQRAICDKVKAEVEGTTRQFILYNFGTMIEIPRAALTADRMARAAEFFSFGTNDLTQMTFGFSRDDVGTFMGEYLGNKILDADPFQTIDTKSVGKLVEFGIQAGRSKRPDLKCGVCGEHGGDPASIRFFNKIGVDYVSCS
;
A
#
# COMPACT_ATOMS: atom_id res chain seq x y z
N TYR A 1 14.19 11.30 -3.68
CA TYR A 1 14.09 11.87 -5.04
C TYR A 1 15.45 12.19 -5.64
N GLU A 2 16.34 12.86 -4.94
CA GLU A 2 17.70 13.20 -5.44
C GLU A 2 18.45 11.97 -5.97
N ALA A 3 18.51 10.89 -5.19
CA ALA A 3 19.18 9.65 -5.56
C ALA A 3 18.60 9.00 -6.83
N MET A 4 17.33 9.26 -7.14
CA MET A 4 16.63 8.68 -8.29
C MET A 4 16.85 9.43 -9.60
N LYS A 5 17.43 10.65 -9.55
CA LYS A 5 17.84 11.42 -10.74
C LYS A 5 16.76 11.51 -11.82
N GLY A 6 15.56 11.91 -11.45
CA GLY A 6 14.43 12.06 -12.37
C GLY A 6 13.68 10.76 -12.74
N ARG A 7 13.99 9.64 -12.11
CA ARG A 7 13.21 8.41 -12.24
C ARG A 7 11.99 8.43 -11.32
N PRO A 8 10.90 7.72 -11.65
CA PRO A 8 9.73 7.61 -10.79
C PRO A 8 10.07 7.04 -9.41
N VAL A 9 9.42 7.60 -8.39
CA VAL A 9 9.52 7.12 -7.01
C VAL A 9 8.11 6.86 -6.49
N THR A 10 7.79 5.60 -6.29
CA THR A 10 6.51 5.18 -5.73
C THR A 10 6.58 5.24 -4.21
N ILE A 11 5.69 6.03 -3.61
CA ILE A 11 5.56 6.18 -2.16
C ILE A 11 4.23 5.56 -1.75
N ARG A 12 4.30 4.47 -0.99
CA ARG A 12 3.12 3.90 -0.35
C ARG A 12 2.78 4.73 0.89
N LEU A 13 1.52 5.14 1.01
CA LEU A 13 1.05 5.79 2.23
C LEU A 13 1.10 4.80 3.40
N LEU A 14 1.03 5.36 4.61
CA LEU A 14 1.10 4.62 5.86
C LEU A 14 0.11 3.45 5.85
N ASP A 15 0.60 2.24 6.08
CA ASP A 15 -0.17 1.01 6.05
C ASP A 15 -0.41 0.40 7.44
N PRO A 16 0.57 0.38 8.37
CA PRO A 16 0.38 -0.24 9.68
C PRO A 16 -0.76 0.40 10.48
N PRO A 17 -1.47 -0.40 11.30
CA PRO A 17 -2.53 0.11 12.17
C PRO A 17 -1.98 0.98 13.31
N LEU A 18 -2.82 1.85 13.85
CA LEU A 18 -2.40 2.85 14.87
C LEU A 18 -1.81 2.21 16.13
N HIS A 19 -2.26 1.03 16.54
CA HIS A 19 -1.73 0.38 17.74
C HIS A 19 -0.24 0.04 17.65
N GLU A 20 0.33 -0.05 16.45
CA GLU A 20 1.78 -0.26 16.28
C GLU A 20 2.59 0.98 16.65
N PHE A 21 1.98 2.15 16.62
CA PHE A 21 2.60 3.43 16.99
C PHE A 21 2.37 3.83 18.44
N VAL A 22 1.55 3.09 19.18
CA VAL A 22 1.32 3.33 20.60
C VAL A 22 2.59 2.92 21.38
N PRO A 23 3.03 3.72 22.35
CA PRO A 23 4.15 3.37 23.20
C PRO A 23 3.92 2.01 23.87
N LYS A 24 4.96 1.18 23.91
CA LYS A 24 4.91 -0.17 24.50
C LYS A 24 5.68 -0.27 25.81
N THR A 25 6.24 0.84 26.27
CA THR A 25 7.02 0.91 27.51
C THR A 25 6.60 2.12 28.33
N GLU A 26 6.58 1.96 29.65
CA GLU A 26 6.19 3.02 30.60
C GLU A 26 7.02 4.31 30.41
N GLU A 27 8.30 4.19 30.04
CA GLU A 27 9.16 5.35 29.76
C GLU A 27 8.66 6.16 28.57
N LYS A 28 8.32 5.48 27.46
CA LYS A 28 7.79 6.15 26.26
C LYS A 28 6.39 6.70 26.47
N GLU A 29 5.57 6.06 27.30
CA GLU A 29 4.25 6.56 27.69
C GLU A 29 4.37 7.87 28.47
N LYS A 30 5.32 7.94 29.43
CA LYS A 30 5.62 9.15 30.18
C LYS A 30 6.16 10.28 29.30
N GLU A 31 7.03 9.96 28.35
CA GLU A 31 7.58 10.92 27.39
C GLU A 31 6.47 11.50 26.51
N LEU A 32 5.64 10.64 25.91
CA LEU A 32 4.53 11.05 25.05
C LEU A 32 3.47 11.84 25.85
N ALA A 33 3.13 11.40 27.05
CA ALA A 33 2.21 12.12 27.92
C ALA A 33 2.68 13.53 28.22
N LYS A 34 3.98 13.69 28.48
CA LYS A 34 4.60 15.01 28.73
C LYS A 34 4.56 15.89 27.46
N GLU A 35 4.86 15.32 26.28
CA GLU A 35 4.83 16.07 25.02
C GLU A 35 3.43 16.53 24.66
N LEU A 36 2.42 15.68 24.88
CA LEU A 36 1.03 15.99 24.57
C LEU A 36 0.30 16.77 25.66
N GLY A 37 0.91 16.92 26.85
CA GLY A 37 0.29 17.61 27.98
C GLY A 37 -0.91 16.84 28.59
N VAL A 38 -0.88 15.53 28.54
CA VAL A 38 -1.90 14.61 29.06
C VAL A 38 -1.33 13.71 30.14
N THR A 39 -2.16 12.91 30.80
CA THR A 39 -1.68 11.94 31.81
C THR A 39 -1.21 10.63 31.15
N VAL A 40 -0.36 9.86 31.84
CA VAL A 40 0.04 8.52 31.39
C VAL A 40 -1.18 7.61 31.28
N GLU A 41 -2.10 7.71 32.22
CA GLU A 41 -3.36 6.97 32.22
C GLU A 41 -4.23 7.26 30.98
N ASP A 42 -4.22 8.50 30.46
CA ASP A 42 -4.88 8.84 29.20
C ASP A 42 -4.21 8.14 27.99
N ILE A 43 -2.88 8.03 27.99
CA ILE A 43 -2.12 7.32 26.94
C ILE A 43 -2.43 5.82 26.99
N GLU A 44 -2.37 5.19 28.16
CA GLU A 44 -2.69 3.77 28.36
C GLU A 44 -4.12 3.46 27.90
N LYS A 45 -5.11 4.22 28.37
CA LYS A 45 -6.51 4.08 28.00
C LYS A 45 -6.72 4.22 26.48
N ARG A 46 -5.99 5.16 25.85
CA ARG A 46 -6.06 5.32 24.39
C ARG A 46 -5.42 4.14 23.67
N GLY A 47 -4.30 3.64 24.17
CA GLY A 47 -3.63 2.45 23.65
C GLY A 47 -4.53 1.21 23.70
N GLU A 48 -5.20 0.97 24.82
CA GLU A 48 -6.16 -0.11 24.95
C GLU A 48 -7.34 0.03 23.96
N ALA A 49 -7.85 1.24 23.78
CA ALA A 49 -8.95 1.51 22.84
C ALA A 49 -8.54 1.33 21.36
N LEU A 50 -7.25 1.39 21.05
CA LEU A 50 -6.71 1.16 19.70
C LEU A 50 -6.31 -0.30 19.47
N HIS A 51 -6.34 -1.14 20.50
CA HIS A 51 -5.99 -2.56 20.37
C HIS A 51 -6.98 -3.30 19.45
N GLU A 52 -6.45 -4.00 18.46
CA GLU A 52 -7.22 -4.77 17.50
C GLU A 52 -6.97 -6.27 17.67
N VAL A 53 -8.05 -7.06 17.61
CA VAL A 53 -7.97 -8.52 17.68
C VAL A 53 -7.30 -9.11 16.43
N ASN A 54 -7.59 -8.54 15.27
CA ASN A 54 -6.98 -8.92 14.01
C ASN A 54 -6.50 -7.67 13.25
N PRO A 55 -5.29 -7.19 13.54
CA PRO A 55 -4.77 -5.96 12.95
C PRO A 55 -4.54 -6.05 11.44
N MET A 56 -4.28 -7.24 10.89
CA MET A 56 -4.08 -7.42 9.46
C MET A 56 -5.34 -7.14 8.63
N MET A 57 -6.52 -7.43 9.19
CA MET A 57 -7.82 -7.13 8.58
C MET A 57 -8.56 -5.97 9.25
N GLY A 58 -7.90 -5.25 10.14
CA GLY A 58 -8.47 -4.18 10.95
C GLY A 58 -8.33 -2.79 10.36
N HIS A 59 -8.15 -1.82 11.24
CA HIS A 59 -8.12 -0.39 10.95
C HIS A 59 -6.72 0.06 10.51
N ARG A 60 -6.36 -0.22 9.27
CA ARG A 60 -5.06 0.08 8.65
C ARG A 60 -5.23 0.66 7.25
N GLY A 61 -4.14 1.16 6.68
CA GLY A 61 -4.07 1.61 5.30
C GLY A 61 -5.13 2.67 4.96
N VAL A 62 -5.79 2.51 3.84
CA VAL A 62 -6.83 3.45 3.40
C VAL A 62 -7.96 3.60 4.41
N ARG A 63 -8.30 2.55 5.16
CA ARG A 63 -9.35 2.60 6.19
C ARG A 63 -9.01 3.61 7.27
N LEU A 64 -7.74 3.63 7.69
CA LEU A 64 -7.20 4.62 8.63
C LEU A 64 -7.27 6.04 8.04
N HIS A 65 -6.91 6.20 6.78
CA HIS A 65 -6.95 7.49 6.09
C HIS A 65 -8.38 8.01 5.85
N MET A 66 -9.38 7.11 5.81
CA MET A 66 -10.80 7.48 5.76
C MET A 66 -11.29 8.01 7.11
N SER A 67 -10.89 7.37 8.21
CA SER A 67 -11.30 7.74 9.57
C SER A 67 -10.54 8.95 10.12
N TYR A 68 -9.28 9.10 9.73
CA TYR A 68 -8.38 10.18 10.15
C TYR A 68 -7.72 10.85 8.93
N PRO A 69 -8.46 11.65 8.15
CA PRO A 69 -7.97 12.25 6.92
C PRO A 69 -6.69 13.09 7.08
N LEU A 70 -6.49 13.71 8.25
CA LEU A 70 -5.29 14.48 8.55
C LEU A 70 -4.00 13.67 8.44
N ILE A 71 -4.05 12.37 8.70
CA ILE A 71 -2.89 11.48 8.52
C ILE A 71 -2.50 11.41 7.05
N ALA A 72 -3.48 11.31 6.14
CA ALA A 72 -3.24 11.33 4.71
C ALA A 72 -2.78 12.72 4.23
N GLU A 73 -3.45 13.79 4.67
CA GLU A 73 -3.06 15.17 4.32
C GLU A 73 -1.60 15.46 4.69
N THR A 74 -1.15 15.02 5.87
CA THR A 74 0.23 15.21 6.32
C THR A 74 1.23 14.51 5.40
N GLN A 75 0.94 13.28 4.98
CA GLN A 75 1.79 12.53 4.06
C GLN A 75 1.80 13.17 2.67
N TYR A 76 0.65 13.54 2.11
CA TYR A 76 0.58 14.24 0.82
C TYR A 76 1.36 15.56 0.86
N ARG A 77 1.22 16.32 1.95
CA ARG A 77 1.94 17.58 2.13
C ARG A 77 3.45 17.37 2.15
N ALA A 78 3.93 16.38 2.90
CA ALA A 78 5.36 16.04 2.93
C ALA A 78 5.90 15.66 1.54
N ILE A 79 5.17 14.83 0.79
CA ILE A 79 5.54 14.41 -0.56
C ILE A 79 5.63 15.62 -1.50
N PHE A 80 4.61 16.46 -1.53
CA PHE A 80 4.55 17.61 -2.45
C PHE A 80 5.49 18.74 -2.05
N THR A 81 5.70 18.97 -0.74
CA THR A 81 6.68 19.96 -0.27
C THR A 81 8.10 19.54 -0.68
N ALA A 82 8.49 18.30 -0.43
CA ALA A 82 9.79 17.79 -0.86
C ALA A 82 9.95 17.81 -2.40
N THR A 83 8.86 17.55 -3.14
CA THR A 83 8.86 17.67 -4.60
C THR A 83 9.13 19.11 -5.04
N ALA A 84 8.41 20.09 -4.46
CA ALA A 84 8.54 21.49 -4.80
C ALA A 84 9.93 22.06 -4.43
N GLU A 85 10.45 21.70 -3.26
CA GLU A 85 11.79 22.12 -2.82
C GLU A 85 12.87 21.63 -3.81
N LEU A 86 12.85 20.37 -4.19
CA LEU A 86 13.80 19.83 -5.16
C LEU A 86 13.65 20.41 -6.56
N GLN A 87 12.43 20.74 -6.99
CA GLN A 87 12.23 21.47 -8.25
C GLN A 87 12.90 22.86 -8.22
N GLN A 88 12.84 23.56 -7.07
CA GLN A 88 13.54 24.85 -6.91
C GLN A 88 15.06 24.71 -6.97
N GLU A 89 15.59 23.55 -6.55
CA GLU A 89 17.01 23.21 -6.64
C GLU A 89 17.44 22.71 -8.04
N GLY A 90 16.49 22.60 -8.99
CA GLY A 90 16.75 22.18 -10.36
C GLY A 90 16.65 20.66 -10.61
N PHE A 91 16.16 19.89 -9.63
CA PHE A 91 15.84 18.48 -9.82
C PHE A 91 14.50 18.30 -10.55
N ASN A 92 14.27 17.11 -11.08
CA ASN A 92 13.00 16.73 -11.72
C ASN A 92 12.40 15.50 -11.04
N PRO A 93 11.81 15.64 -9.84
CA PRO A 93 11.20 14.52 -9.13
C PRO A 93 9.90 14.06 -9.80
N HIS A 94 9.68 12.73 -9.81
CA HIS A 94 8.47 12.10 -10.33
C HIS A 94 7.78 11.28 -9.22
N PRO A 95 6.96 11.89 -8.37
CA PRO A 95 6.23 11.20 -7.32
C PRO A 95 5.11 10.33 -7.88
N GLU A 96 5.04 9.10 -7.42
CA GLU A 96 3.91 8.19 -7.59
C GLU A 96 3.34 7.86 -6.21
N ILE A 97 2.08 8.20 -5.97
CA ILE A 97 1.42 7.99 -4.68
C ILE A 97 0.60 6.73 -4.73
N MET A 98 0.86 5.79 -3.83
CA MET A 98 0.23 4.49 -3.78
C MET A 98 -0.61 4.29 -2.52
N ILE A 99 -1.90 4.07 -2.69
CA ILE A 99 -2.85 3.87 -1.59
C ILE A 99 -2.95 2.37 -1.27
N PRO A 100 -2.64 1.96 -0.02
CA PRO A 100 -2.69 0.55 0.39
C PRO A 100 -4.09 0.11 0.83
N VAL A 101 -4.34 -1.21 0.77
CA VAL A 101 -5.51 -1.92 1.34
C VAL A 101 -6.86 -1.46 0.77
N THR A 102 -6.90 -0.95 -0.45
CA THR A 102 -8.13 -0.45 -1.07
C THR A 102 -9.05 -1.59 -1.53
N ILE A 103 -10.35 -1.36 -1.40
CA ILE A 103 -11.40 -2.28 -1.86
C ILE A 103 -12.35 -1.63 -2.88
N SER A 104 -12.28 -0.31 -3.07
CA SER A 104 -13.27 0.41 -3.87
C SER A 104 -12.67 1.64 -4.56
N ALA A 105 -13.10 1.89 -5.78
CA ALA A 105 -12.80 3.13 -6.49
C ALA A 105 -13.30 4.39 -5.75
N ARG A 106 -14.31 4.24 -4.89
CA ARG A 106 -14.80 5.37 -4.07
C ARG A 106 -13.81 5.79 -3.00
N GLU A 107 -13.10 4.83 -2.38
CA GLU A 107 -11.99 5.15 -1.47
C GLU A 107 -10.90 5.93 -2.19
N LEU A 108 -10.54 5.49 -3.39
CA LEU A 108 -9.53 6.18 -4.22
C LEU A 108 -9.98 7.59 -4.61
N SER A 109 -11.23 7.75 -5.02
CA SER A 109 -11.77 9.07 -5.36
C SER A 109 -11.78 10.03 -4.17
N PHE A 110 -12.10 9.52 -2.98
CA PHE A 110 -12.05 10.30 -1.74
C PHE A 110 -10.61 10.71 -1.41
N GLN A 111 -9.67 9.79 -1.45
CA GLN A 111 -8.26 10.07 -1.21
C GLN A 111 -7.67 11.00 -2.28
N ARG A 112 -8.06 10.85 -3.54
CA ARG A 112 -7.64 11.74 -4.63
C ARG A 112 -8.07 13.17 -4.40
N ALA A 113 -9.30 13.40 -3.93
CA ALA A 113 -9.79 14.73 -3.65
C ALA A 113 -8.96 15.43 -2.55
N ILE A 114 -8.59 14.71 -1.49
CA ILE A 114 -7.70 15.23 -0.44
C ILE A 114 -6.30 15.52 -1.02
N CYS A 115 -5.77 14.60 -1.80
CA CYS A 115 -4.45 14.72 -2.42
C CYS A 115 -4.37 15.94 -3.33
N ASP A 116 -5.35 16.14 -4.22
CA ASP A 116 -5.40 17.27 -5.14
C ASP A 116 -5.57 18.62 -4.41
N LYS A 117 -6.34 18.64 -3.32
CA LYS A 117 -6.46 19.81 -2.44
C LYS A 117 -5.10 20.20 -1.86
N VAL A 118 -4.40 19.24 -1.25
CA VAL A 118 -3.08 19.50 -0.65
C VAL A 118 -2.05 19.90 -1.69
N LYS A 119 -2.08 19.27 -2.87
CA LYS A 119 -1.24 19.66 -4.01
C LYS A 119 -1.44 21.13 -4.37
N ALA A 120 -2.69 21.55 -4.54
CA ALA A 120 -3.02 22.93 -4.90
C ALA A 120 -2.54 23.94 -3.82
N GLU A 121 -2.63 23.61 -2.55
CA GLU A 121 -2.11 24.43 -1.45
C GLU A 121 -0.58 24.59 -1.53
N VAL A 122 0.15 23.50 -1.77
CA VAL A 122 1.61 23.52 -1.90
C VAL A 122 2.04 24.29 -3.17
N GLU A 123 1.39 24.07 -4.31
CA GLU A 123 1.65 24.82 -5.54
C GLU A 123 1.41 26.32 -5.37
N GLY A 124 0.34 26.68 -4.65
CA GLY A 124 0.01 28.08 -4.34
C GLY A 124 1.08 28.79 -3.51
N THR A 125 1.70 28.09 -2.57
CA THR A 125 2.74 28.64 -1.67
C THR A 125 4.12 28.63 -2.31
N THR A 126 4.47 27.57 -3.03
CA THR A 126 5.83 27.36 -3.61
C THR A 126 5.98 27.90 -5.01
N ARG A 127 4.87 28.14 -5.71
CA ARG A 127 4.79 28.50 -7.13
C ARG A 127 5.47 27.49 -8.06
N GLN A 128 5.55 26.24 -7.62
CA GLN A 128 6.01 25.10 -8.42
C GLN A 128 4.81 24.33 -8.95
N PHE A 129 4.87 23.89 -10.20
CA PHE A 129 3.85 23.01 -10.76
C PHE A 129 4.27 21.56 -10.54
N ILE A 130 3.44 20.79 -9.86
CA ILE A 130 3.75 19.41 -9.46
C ILE A 130 2.96 18.42 -10.32
N LEU A 131 3.68 17.60 -11.08
CA LEU A 131 3.12 16.42 -11.72
C LEU A 131 3.33 15.21 -10.82
N TYR A 132 2.31 14.36 -10.71
CA TYR A 132 2.37 13.12 -9.95
C TYR A 132 1.42 12.08 -10.55
N ASN A 133 1.69 10.80 -10.27
CA ASN A 133 0.77 9.73 -10.57
C ASN A 133 0.10 9.24 -9.29
N PHE A 134 -1.19 8.95 -9.39
CA PHE A 134 -1.99 8.45 -8.27
C PHE A 134 -2.44 7.02 -8.57
N GLY A 135 -2.07 6.08 -7.73
CA GLY A 135 -2.39 4.68 -7.93
C GLY A 135 -2.70 3.96 -6.63
N THR A 136 -2.83 2.66 -6.73
CA THR A 136 -3.25 1.84 -5.60
C THR A 136 -2.57 0.48 -5.60
N MET A 137 -2.46 -0.10 -4.42
CA MET A 137 -2.23 -1.53 -4.30
C MET A 137 -3.50 -2.31 -4.65
N ILE A 138 -3.33 -3.41 -5.37
CA ILE A 138 -4.34 -4.45 -5.55
C ILE A 138 -3.88 -5.65 -4.72
N GLU A 139 -4.40 -5.76 -3.52
CA GLU A 139 -3.98 -6.76 -2.54
C GLU A 139 -5.15 -7.40 -1.79
N ILE A 140 -6.36 -6.92 -2.06
CA ILE A 140 -7.59 -7.51 -1.58
C ILE A 140 -8.32 -8.15 -2.76
N PRO A 141 -8.81 -9.40 -2.66
CA PRO A 141 -9.49 -10.08 -3.77
C PRO A 141 -10.62 -9.26 -4.40
N ARG A 142 -11.38 -8.53 -3.59
CA ARG A 142 -12.43 -7.64 -4.08
C ARG A 142 -11.88 -6.56 -5.02
N ALA A 143 -10.74 -5.97 -4.71
CA ALA A 143 -10.11 -4.96 -5.57
C ALA A 143 -9.69 -5.57 -6.92
N ALA A 144 -9.09 -6.77 -6.91
CA ALA A 144 -8.72 -7.48 -8.13
C ALA A 144 -9.95 -7.79 -9.00
N LEU A 145 -11.03 -8.28 -8.40
CA LEU A 145 -12.29 -8.60 -9.09
C LEU A 145 -13.05 -7.37 -9.62
N THR A 146 -12.79 -6.19 -9.09
CA THR A 146 -13.39 -4.91 -9.51
C THR A 146 -12.36 -3.95 -10.11
N ALA A 147 -11.27 -4.48 -10.65
CA ALA A 147 -10.15 -3.70 -11.16
C ALA A 147 -10.52 -2.76 -12.32
N ASP A 148 -11.52 -3.10 -13.10
CA ASP A 148 -12.10 -2.22 -14.12
C ASP A 148 -12.65 -0.92 -13.54
N ARG A 149 -13.24 -0.98 -12.34
CA ARG A 149 -13.74 0.20 -11.61
C ARG A 149 -12.60 0.94 -10.94
N MET A 150 -11.63 0.22 -10.36
CA MET A 150 -10.46 0.80 -9.72
C MET A 150 -9.63 1.63 -10.72
N ALA A 151 -9.46 1.15 -11.95
CA ALA A 151 -8.70 1.82 -13.02
C ALA A 151 -9.32 3.16 -13.48
N ARG A 152 -10.56 3.47 -13.11
CA ARG A 152 -11.16 4.79 -13.36
C ARG A 152 -10.58 5.87 -12.45
N ALA A 153 -10.14 5.49 -11.25
CA ALA A 153 -9.62 6.40 -10.24
C ALA A 153 -8.10 6.26 -10.03
N ALA A 154 -7.49 5.17 -10.49
CA ALA A 154 -6.06 4.90 -10.38
C ALA A 154 -5.36 4.94 -11.74
N GLU A 155 -4.16 5.51 -11.77
CA GLU A 155 -3.30 5.63 -12.94
C GLU A 155 -2.29 4.49 -13.03
N PHE A 156 -2.07 3.77 -11.92
CA PHE A 156 -1.28 2.54 -11.88
C PHE A 156 -1.80 1.59 -10.81
N PHE A 157 -1.48 0.30 -10.99
CA PHE A 157 -1.69 -0.75 -10.00
C PHE A 157 -0.36 -1.33 -9.54
N SER A 158 -0.27 -1.65 -8.25
CA SER A 158 0.79 -2.47 -7.70
C SER A 158 0.16 -3.65 -6.95
N PHE A 159 0.37 -4.86 -7.46
CA PHE A 159 -0.21 -6.05 -6.83
C PHE A 159 0.59 -6.41 -5.58
N GLY A 160 -0.03 -6.25 -4.41
CA GLY A 160 0.51 -6.64 -3.10
C GLY A 160 0.28 -8.13 -2.89
N THR A 161 1.15 -8.96 -3.46
CA THR A 161 0.92 -10.39 -3.54
C THR A 161 0.99 -11.11 -2.21
N ASN A 162 1.61 -10.54 -1.18
CA ASN A 162 1.59 -11.12 0.17
C ASN A 162 0.17 -11.10 0.75
N ASP A 163 -0.44 -9.92 0.81
CA ASP A 163 -1.81 -9.76 1.33
C ASP A 163 -2.84 -10.44 0.42
N LEU A 164 -2.65 -10.37 -0.90
CA LEU A 164 -3.52 -11.06 -1.84
C LEU A 164 -3.50 -12.58 -1.66
N THR A 165 -2.32 -13.17 -1.38
CA THR A 165 -2.17 -14.58 -1.04
C THR A 165 -2.86 -14.89 0.28
N GLN A 166 -2.59 -14.10 1.34
CA GLN A 166 -3.20 -14.25 2.66
C GLN A 166 -4.73 -14.27 2.59
N MET A 167 -5.31 -13.31 1.88
CA MET A 167 -6.77 -13.18 1.77
C MET A 167 -7.40 -14.25 0.86
N THR A 168 -6.68 -14.71 -0.17
CA THR A 168 -7.19 -15.74 -1.09
C THR A 168 -7.16 -17.12 -0.47
N PHE A 169 -6.10 -17.47 0.27
CA PHE A 169 -5.99 -18.74 0.96
C PHE A 169 -6.70 -18.76 2.31
N GLY A 170 -6.96 -17.60 2.92
CA GLY A 170 -7.41 -17.51 4.30
C GLY A 170 -6.31 -17.93 5.29
N PHE A 171 -5.04 -17.79 4.92
CA PHE A 171 -3.89 -18.10 5.76
C PHE A 171 -3.32 -16.83 6.37
N SER A 172 -3.00 -16.86 7.66
CA SER A 172 -2.18 -15.82 8.27
C SER A 172 -0.72 -16.02 7.87
N ARG A 173 -0.09 -15.01 7.28
CA ARG A 173 1.32 -15.04 6.91
C ARG A 173 2.22 -15.32 8.11
N ASP A 174 1.83 -14.79 9.28
CA ASP A 174 2.62 -14.90 10.50
C ASP A 174 2.45 -16.27 11.19
N ASP A 175 1.31 -16.94 11.00
CA ASP A 175 0.95 -18.18 11.68
C ASP A 175 1.08 -19.42 10.78
N VAL A 176 1.17 -19.26 9.46
CA VAL A 176 1.15 -20.35 8.48
C VAL A 176 2.28 -21.37 8.70
N GLY A 177 3.38 -20.97 9.28
CA GLY A 177 4.51 -21.85 9.61
C GLY A 177 4.14 -23.01 10.53
N THR A 178 3.04 -22.91 11.29
CA THR A 178 2.58 -23.95 12.22
C THR A 178 2.02 -25.18 11.52
N PHE A 179 1.55 -25.06 10.27
CA PHE A 179 0.93 -26.16 9.51
C PHE A 179 1.45 -26.32 8.08
N MET A 180 2.21 -25.38 7.53
CA MET A 180 2.71 -25.42 6.15
C MET A 180 3.53 -26.68 5.87
N GLY A 181 4.34 -27.12 6.84
CA GLY A 181 5.15 -28.34 6.71
C GLY A 181 4.31 -29.58 6.39
N GLU A 182 3.14 -29.72 7.02
CA GLU A 182 2.21 -30.83 6.78
C GLU A 182 1.54 -30.72 5.41
N TYR A 183 1.19 -29.52 4.98
CA TYR A 183 0.59 -29.26 3.66
C TYR A 183 1.54 -29.64 2.52
N LEU A 184 2.81 -29.29 2.65
CA LEU A 184 3.84 -29.64 1.67
C LEU A 184 4.18 -31.15 1.73
N GLY A 185 4.33 -31.71 2.95
CA GLY A 185 4.64 -33.13 3.14
C GLY A 185 3.56 -34.05 2.57
N ASN A 186 2.29 -33.70 2.72
CA ASN A 186 1.14 -34.42 2.20
C ASN A 186 0.78 -34.04 0.75
N LYS A 187 1.57 -33.20 0.10
CA LYS A 187 1.36 -32.74 -1.29
C LYS A 187 -0.01 -32.06 -1.52
N ILE A 188 -0.55 -31.41 -0.50
CA ILE A 188 -1.75 -30.58 -0.62
C ILE A 188 -1.42 -29.31 -1.42
N LEU A 189 -0.23 -28.74 -1.17
CA LEU A 189 0.35 -27.66 -1.95
C LEU A 189 1.69 -28.13 -2.54
N ASP A 190 1.97 -27.65 -3.75
CA ASP A 190 3.21 -27.96 -4.47
C ASP A 190 4.40 -27.12 -3.93
N ALA A 191 4.12 -25.93 -3.42
CA ALA A 191 5.07 -24.98 -2.83
C ALA A 191 4.38 -24.10 -1.80
N ASP A 192 5.16 -23.45 -0.93
CA ASP A 192 4.67 -22.42 -0.03
C ASP A 192 4.17 -21.21 -0.85
N PRO A 193 2.86 -20.89 -0.77
CA PRO A 193 2.26 -19.83 -1.57
C PRO A 193 2.75 -18.42 -1.20
N PHE A 194 3.43 -18.25 -0.07
CA PHE A 194 4.07 -16.98 0.30
C PHE A 194 5.48 -16.83 -0.27
N GLN A 195 6.11 -17.91 -0.70
CA GLN A 195 7.42 -17.89 -1.37
C GLN A 195 7.30 -17.88 -2.88
N THR A 196 6.50 -18.77 -3.43
CA THR A 196 6.23 -18.85 -4.86
C THR A 196 4.75 -18.60 -5.14
N ILE A 197 4.45 -17.71 -6.08
CA ILE A 197 3.07 -17.34 -6.39
C ILE A 197 2.24 -18.57 -6.80
N ASP A 198 1.09 -18.76 -6.16
CA ASP A 198 0.14 -19.79 -6.63
C ASP A 198 -0.55 -19.32 -7.92
N THR A 199 -0.11 -19.86 -9.04
CA THR A 199 -0.65 -19.49 -10.35
C THR A 199 -2.08 -20.00 -10.57
N LYS A 200 -2.56 -20.95 -9.74
CA LYS A 200 -3.90 -21.56 -9.87
C LYS A 200 -5.01 -20.66 -9.31
N SER A 201 -4.69 -19.81 -8.33
CA SER A 201 -5.65 -18.90 -7.68
C SER A 201 -5.17 -17.44 -7.66
N VAL A 202 -4.15 -17.11 -6.85
CA VAL A 202 -3.64 -15.75 -6.70
C VAL A 202 -3.15 -15.19 -8.04
N GLY A 203 -2.40 -15.98 -8.80
CA GLY A 203 -1.92 -15.60 -10.12
C GLY A 203 -3.07 -15.29 -11.09
N LYS A 204 -4.17 -16.03 -11.03
CA LYS A 204 -5.38 -15.73 -11.84
C LYS A 204 -6.03 -14.42 -11.41
N LEU A 205 -6.05 -14.09 -10.12
CA LEU A 205 -6.55 -12.79 -9.65
C LEU A 205 -5.69 -11.64 -10.16
N VAL A 206 -4.36 -11.80 -10.17
CA VAL A 206 -3.43 -10.81 -10.72
C VAL A 206 -3.68 -10.62 -12.22
N GLU A 207 -3.70 -11.71 -12.98
CA GLU A 207 -3.95 -11.67 -14.43
C GLU A 207 -5.30 -11.03 -14.76
N PHE A 208 -6.37 -11.46 -14.08
CA PHE A 208 -7.70 -10.87 -14.24
C PHE A 208 -7.69 -9.37 -13.90
N GLY A 209 -7.05 -8.98 -12.80
CA GLY A 209 -6.93 -7.57 -12.39
C GLY A 209 -6.25 -6.70 -13.45
N ILE A 210 -5.16 -7.20 -14.06
CA ILE A 210 -4.46 -6.53 -15.16
C ILE A 210 -5.38 -6.35 -16.37
N GLN A 211 -6.02 -7.44 -16.81
CA GLN A 211 -6.90 -7.42 -17.98
C GLN A 211 -8.11 -6.51 -17.78
N ALA A 212 -8.77 -6.62 -16.63
CA ALA A 212 -9.91 -5.78 -16.27
C ALA A 212 -9.53 -4.30 -16.15
N GLY A 213 -8.40 -4.00 -15.51
CA GLY A 213 -7.89 -2.64 -15.39
C GLY A 213 -7.57 -2.03 -16.76
N ARG A 214 -6.80 -2.73 -17.59
CA ARG A 214 -6.43 -2.28 -18.93
C ARG A 214 -7.61 -2.20 -19.91
N SER A 215 -8.69 -2.92 -19.66
CA SER A 215 -9.94 -2.77 -20.45
C SER A 215 -10.56 -1.37 -20.31
N LYS A 216 -10.27 -0.66 -19.22
CA LYS A 216 -10.76 0.71 -18.96
C LYS A 216 -9.68 1.77 -19.12
N ARG A 217 -8.43 1.42 -18.86
CA ARG A 217 -7.26 2.27 -19.01
C ARG A 217 -6.18 1.46 -19.75
N PRO A 218 -6.12 1.54 -21.09
CA PRO A 218 -5.19 0.72 -21.88
C PRO A 218 -3.70 0.94 -21.53
N ASP A 219 -3.34 2.13 -21.08
CA ASP A 219 -2.01 2.55 -20.63
C ASP A 219 -1.74 2.32 -19.14
N LEU A 220 -2.61 1.57 -18.45
CA LEU A 220 -2.46 1.29 -17.03
C LEU A 220 -1.16 0.56 -16.74
N LYS A 221 -0.27 1.21 -16.01
CA LYS A 221 0.96 0.62 -15.50
C LYS A 221 0.63 -0.36 -14.39
N CYS A 222 1.07 -1.61 -14.52
CA CYS A 222 0.82 -2.68 -13.56
C CYS A 222 2.14 -3.25 -13.06
N GLY A 223 2.36 -3.20 -11.76
CA GLY A 223 3.54 -3.78 -11.12
C GLY A 223 3.19 -4.77 -10.02
N VAL A 224 4.21 -5.40 -9.47
CA VAL A 224 4.12 -6.29 -8.31
C VAL A 224 5.03 -5.78 -7.21
N CYS A 225 4.49 -5.73 -6.00
CA CYS A 225 5.25 -5.46 -4.78
C CYS A 225 4.87 -6.52 -3.73
N GLY A 226 5.68 -7.48 -3.54
CA GLY A 226 5.51 -8.56 -2.58
C GLY A 226 6.74 -9.45 -2.63
N GLU A 227 6.87 -10.38 -1.70
CA GLU A 227 8.03 -11.29 -1.63
C GLU A 227 8.22 -12.09 -2.92
N HIS A 228 7.14 -12.37 -3.64
CA HIS A 228 7.16 -13.04 -4.94
C HIS A 228 7.98 -12.29 -6.01
N GLY A 229 8.20 -10.98 -5.84
CA GLY A 229 9.09 -10.20 -6.70
C GLY A 229 10.55 -10.62 -6.64
N GLY A 230 10.96 -11.35 -5.61
CA GLY A 230 12.29 -11.96 -5.46
C GLY A 230 12.38 -13.41 -5.95
N ASP A 231 11.25 -14.06 -6.25
CA ASP A 231 11.23 -15.47 -6.68
C ASP A 231 11.31 -15.61 -8.20
N PRO A 232 12.31 -16.31 -8.75
CA PRO A 232 12.48 -16.47 -10.20
C PRO A 232 11.30 -17.13 -10.92
N ALA A 233 10.60 -18.07 -10.27
CA ALA A 233 9.43 -18.74 -10.85
C ALA A 233 8.25 -17.77 -10.96
N SER A 234 8.01 -17.01 -9.92
CA SER A 234 6.99 -15.97 -9.87
C SER A 234 7.27 -14.84 -10.88
N ILE A 235 8.51 -14.38 -11.00
CA ILE A 235 8.91 -13.35 -11.99
C ILE A 235 8.63 -13.81 -13.41
N ARG A 236 8.94 -15.07 -13.76
CA ARG A 236 8.61 -15.63 -15.08
C ARG A 236 7.11 -15.64 -15.35
N PHE A 237 6.30 -15.94 -14.33
CA PHE A 237 4.85 -15.88 -14.42
C PHE A 237 4.37 -14.43 -14.64
N PHE A 238 4.87 -13.47 -13.85
CA PHE A 238 4.50 -12.07 -13.98
C PHE A 238 4.86 -11.49 -15.35
N ASN A 239 6.03 -11.85 -15.89
CA ASN A 239 6.40 -11.46 -17.25
C ASN A 239 5.43 -12.02 -18.30
N LYS A 240 5.02 -13.28 -18.15
CA LYS A 240 4.07 -13.94 -19.08
C LYS A 240 2.72 -13.25 -19.11
N ILE A 241 2.21 -12.77 -17.97
CA ILE A 241 0.89 -12.11 -17.89
C ILE A 241 0.96 -10.60 -18.15
N GLY A 242 2.13 -10.06 -18.51
CA GLY A 242 2.31 -8.68 -18.95
C GLY A 242 2.40 -7.65 -17.81
N VAL A 243 3.03 -8.00 -16.69
CA VAL A 243 3.41 -7.06 -15.63
C VAL A 243 4.54 -6.17 -16.15
N ASP A 244 4.45 -4.84 -15.91
CA ASP A 244 5.42 -3.86 -16.39
C ASP A 244 6.68 -3.78 -15.52
N TYR A 245 6.55 -4.02 -14.21
CA TYR A 245 7.67 -4.02 -13.28
C TYR A 245 7.45 -4.94 -12.08
N VAL A 246 8.52 -5.40 -11.48
CA VAL A 246 8.53 -6.09 -10.17
C VAL A 246 9.45 -5.35 -9.22
N SER A 247 8.99 -5.19 -7.98
CA SER A 247 9.81 -4.70 -6.87
C SER A 247 10.48 -5.89 -6.21
N CYS A 248 11.79 -5.87 -6.15
CA CYS A 248 12.60 -6.90 -5.51
C CYS A 248 13.19 -6.31 -4.21
N SER A 249 13.25 -7.13 -3.17
CA SER A 249 13.99 -6.82 -1.95
C SER A 249 15.48 -7.07 -2.13
#